data_a747eb546ceb5cc44dea4d141dfc07dc
#
_entry.id   a747eb546ceb5cc44dea4d141dfc07dc
#
_cell.length_a   1.000
_cell.length_b   1.000
_cell.length_c   1.000
_cell.angle_alpha   90.00
_cell.angle_beta   90.00
_cell.angle_gamma   90.00
#
_symmetry.space_group_name_H-M   'P 1'
#
loop_
_entity.id
_entity.type
_entity.pdbx_description
1 polymer ?
#
loop_
_entity_poly.entity_id
_entity_poly.type
_entity_poly.pdbx_seq_one_letter_code
_entity_poly.pdbx_strand_id
1 'polypeptide(L)'
;LYNFRLAPSLTLGCGSWGGNSVSENVGVKHLINIKTVAERRENMLWFRVPQKVYMKKGCLPVALDELKHVMGKKKAFIVTDSFLYNNGYTKPITDKLDEMGIQHTTFFDVAPDPTLACAKAGAAQMAAFKPDCIIALGGGSAMDAGKIMWVMYEHPEVDFMDMAMRFMDIRKRVYTFPKMGEKAYFIAIPTSAGTGSEV
;
A
#
# COMPACT_ATOMS: atom_id res chain seq x y z
N LEU A 1 10.60 -15.43 4.74
CA LEU A 1 11.85 -15.48 5.51
C LEU A 1 11.59 -15.23 6.98
N TYR A 2 10.85 -14.19 7.36
CA TYR A 2 10.56 -13.87 8.77
C TYR A 2 9.87 -15.02 9.52
N ASN A 3 8.96 -15.74 8.86
CA ASN A 3 8.24 -16.85 9.47
C ASN A 3 9.11 -18.08 9.74
N PHE A 4 10.27 -18.17 9.09
CA PHE A 4 11.18 -19.32 9.22
C PHE A 4 12.42 -19.00 10.08
N ARG A 5 12.57 -17.75 10.54
CA ARG A 5 13.79 -17.28 11.25
C ARG A 5 15.08 -17.56 10.48
N LEU A 6 15.01 -17.59 9.16
CA LEU A 6 16.18 -17.73 8.30
C LEU A 6 16.80 -16.35 8.08
N ALA A 7 18.11 -16.25 8.21
CA ALA A 7 18.82 -15.06 7.83
C ALA A 7 18.71 -14.87 6.31
N PRO A 8 18.39 -13.67 5.81
CA PRO A 8 18.47 -13.37 4.39
C PRO A 8 19.91 -13.59 3.93
N SER A 9 20.11 -14.33 2.86
CA SER A 9 21.43 -14.50 2.27
C SER A 9 21.35 -14.29 0.77
N LEU A 10 22.28 -13.51 0.24
CA LEU A 10 22.55 -13.42 -1.18
C LEU A 10 23.91 -14.05 -1.43
N THR A 11 23.93 -15.21 -2.07
CA THR A 11 25.16 -15.87 -2.42
C THR A 11 25.45 -15.63 -3.89
N LEU A 12 26.48 -14.83 -4.17
CA LEU A 12 27.04 -14.66 -5.50
C LEU A 12 28.21 -15.65 -5.60
N GLY A 13 27.95 -16.80 -6.15
CA GLY A 13 28.97 -17.83 -6.34
C GLY A 13 29.31 -18.05 -7.81
N CYS A 14 30.51 -18.56 -8.07
CA CYS A 14 30.91 -18.94 -9.42
C CYS A 14 30.18 -20.19 -9.94
N GLY A 15 29.27 -20.72 -9.18
CA GLY A 15 28.56 -21.98 -9.45
C GLY A 15 29.52 -23.21 -9.42
N SER A 16 29.01 -24.37 -9.82
CA SER A 16 29.75 -25.65 -9.81
C SER A 16 30.99 -25.63 -10.71
N TRP A 17 31.05 -24.75 -11.68
CA TRP A 17 32.15 -24.65 -12.65
C TRP A 17 33.27 -23.68 -12.22
N GLY A 18 33.09 -22.92 -11.15
CA GLY A 18 34.08 -21.95 -10.69
C GLY A 18 35.28 -22.54 -9.98
N GLY A 19 35.27 -23.82 -9.67
CA GLY A 19 36.37 -24.51 -8.97
C GLY A 19 36.57 -24.11 -7.51
N ASN A 20 35.76 -23.18 -7.01
CA ASN A 20 35.77 -22.67 -5.63
C ASN A 20 34.59 -23.21 -4.88
N SER A 21 34.82 -23.92 -3.79
CA SER A 21 33.78 -24.42 -2.90
C SER A 21 33.52 -23.52 -1.70
N VAL A 22 34.42 -22.57 -1.40
CA VAL A 22 34.33 -21.61 -0.30
C VAL A 22 35.01 -20.29 -0.67
N SER A 23 34.46 -19.17 -0.16
CA SER A 23 34.99 -17.82 -0.33
C SER A 23 35.66 -17.26 0.95
N GLU A 24 35.79 -18.08 1.97
CA GLU A 24 36.38 -17.74 3.28
C GLU A 24 37.40 -18.81 3.72
N ASN A 25 38.13 -18.56 4.80
CA ASN A 25 39.07 -19.53 5.34
C ASN A 25 38.35 -20.83 5.71
N VAL A 26 38.91 -21.97 5.25
CA VAL A 26 38.35 -23.29 5.53
C VAL A 26 38.43 -23.60 7.03
N GLY A 27 37.29 -23.84 7.64
CA GLY A 27 37.15 -24.23 9.04
C GLY A 27 36.28 -25.48 9.20
N VAL A 28 36.08 -25.93 10.42
CA VAL A 28 35.30 -27.14 10.73
C VAL A 28 33.92 -27.16 10.06
N LYS A 29 33.25 -26.01 9.98
CA LYS A 29 31.94 -25.88 9.32
C LYS A 29 31.94 -26.31 7.84
N HIS A 30 33.08 -26.24 7.16
CA HIS A 30 33.22 -26.64 5.74
C HIS A 30 33.40 -28.14 5.55
N LEU A 31 33.71 -28.85 6.63
CA LEU A 31 33.85 -30.30 6.66
C LEU A 31 32.55 -31.01 7.04
N ILE A 32 31.54 -30.23 7.42
CA ILE A 32 30.25 -30.76 7.84
C ILE A 32 29.23 -30.48 6.74
N ASN A 33 28.44 -31.48 6.38
CA ASN A 33 27.30 -31.31 5.48
C ASN A 33 26.12 -30.73 6.29
N ILE A 34 26.01 -29.42 6.29
CA ILE A 34 24.95 -28.72 7.00
C ILE A 34 23.67 -28.72 6.15
N LYS A 35 22.62 -29.36 6.66
CA LYS A 35 21.29 -29.31 6.06
C LYS A 35 20.41 -28.37 6.90
N THR A 36 19.79 -27.42 6.23
CA THR A 36 18.83 -26.54 6.90
C THR A 36 17.43 -27.15 6.75
N VAL A 37 16.82 -27.49 7.88
CA VAL A 37 15.42 -27.89 7.96
C VAL A 37 14.62 -26.65 8.35
N ALA A 38 13.72 -26.21 7.46
CA ALA A 38 12.84 -25.10 7.72
C ALA A 38 11.43 -25.63 8.03
N GLU A 39 10.99 -25.45 9.25
CA GLU A 39 9.63 -25.75 9.66
C GLU A 39 8.79 -24.48 9.68
N ARG A 40 7.62 -24.55 9.06
CA ARG A 40 6.63 -23.50 9.17
C ARG A 40 6.05 -23.50 10.57
N ARG A 41 6.26 -22.42 11.32
CA ARG A 41 5.52 -22.17 12.55
C ARG A 41 4.30 -21.32 12.21
N GLU A 42 3.14 -21.71 12.66
CA GLU A 42 1.94 -20.92 12.52
C GLU A 42 2.03 -19.71 13.45
N ASN A 43 2.41 -18.57 12.87
CA ASN A 43 2.49 -17.28 13.56
C ASN A 43 1.29 -16.37 13.26
N MET A 44 0.42 -16.78 12.33
CA MET A 44 -0.75 -16.01 11.92
C MET A 44 -2.00 -16.86 12.13
N LEU A 45 -2.78 -16.50 13.13
CA LEU A 45 -4.07 -17.11 13.42
C LEU A 45 -5.23 -16.46 12.66
N TRP A 46 -4.95 -15.36 11.93
CA TRP A 46 -5.94 -14.65 11.16
C TRP A 46 -5.32 -14.01 9.92
N PHE A 47 -6.16 -13.84 8.91
CA PHE A 47 -5.80 -13.21 7.64
C PHE A 47 -6.86 -12.16 7.31
N ARG A 48 -6.44 -10.95 6.97
CA ARG A 48 -7.33 -9.86 6.59
C ARG A 48 -7.09 -9.51 5.12
N VAL A 49 -8.18 -9.38 4.37
CA VAL A 49 -8.20 -8.94 2.97
C VAL A 49 -9.20 -7.80 2.83
N PRO A 50 -9.14 -7.00 1.74
CA PRO A 50 -10.17 -6.03 1.43
C PRO A 50 -11.55 -6.70 1.40
N GLN A 51 -12.58 -5.99 1.86
CA GLN A 51 -13.96 -6.51 1.89
C GLN A 51 -14.48 -6.86 0.50
N LYS A 52 -14.01 -6.14 -0.52
CA LYS A 52 -14.42 -6.33 -1.91
C LYS A 52 -13.25 -6.11 -2.86
N VAL A 53 -13.06 -7.03 -3.79
CA VAL A 53 -12.04 -6.96 -4.83
C VAL A 53 -12.69 -7.16 -6.18
N TYR A 54 -12.49 -6.24 -7.11
CA TYR A 54 -12.92 -6.34 -8.50
C TYR A 54 -11.75 -6.76 -9.38
N MET A 55 -11.84 -7.91 -10.02
CA MET A 55 -10.76 -8.51 -10.82
C MET A 55 -11.28 -8.94 -12.19
N LYS A 56 -11.48 -7.98 -13.09
CA LYS A 56 -11.80 -8.30 -14.49
C LYS A 56 -11.56 -7.07 -15.37
N LYS A 57 -11.11 -7.28 -16.61
CA LYS A 57 -11.06 -6.20 -17.60
C LYS A 57 -12.46 -5.55 -17.72
N GLY A 58 -12.53 -4.22 -17.58
CA GLY A 58 -13.77 -3.47 -17.64
C GLY A 58 -14.58 -3.43 -16.33
N CYS A 59 -14.03 -3.89 -15.20
CA CYS A 59 -14.73 -3.83 -13.91
C CYS A 59 -14.77 -2.42 -13.29
N LEU A 60 -13.90 -1.51 -13.72
CA LEU A 60 -13.78 -0.17 -13.12
C LEU A 60 -15.11 0.61 -13.10
N PRO A 61 -15.86 0.75 -14.21
CA PRO A 61 -17.14 1.45 -14.18
C PRO A 61 -18.14 0.82 -13.19
N VAL A 62 -18.20 -0.51 -13.12
CA VAL A 62 -19.08 -1.23 -12.21
C VAL A 62 -18.70 -1.00 -10.76
N ALA A 63 -17.41 -1.01 -10.46
CA ALA A 63 -16.90 -0.71 -9.10
C ALA A 63 -17.21 0.73 -8.69
N LEU A 64 -17.11 1.69 -9.60
CA LEU A 64 -17.44 3.09 -9.33
C LEU A 64 -18.94 3.33 -9.18
N ASP A 65 -19.79 2.61 -9.91
CA ASP A 65 -21.26 2.70 -9.80
C ASP A 65 -21.74 2.41 -8.36
N GLU A 66 -21.03 1.55 -7.63
CA GLU A 66 -21.37 1.27 -6.23
C GLU A 66 -21.25 2.51 -5.32
N LEU A 67 -20.32 3.41 -5.63
CA LEU A 67 -20.14 4.63 -4.83
C LEU A 67 -21.43 5.43 -4.72
N LYS A 68 -22.16 5.56 -5.81
CA LYS A 68 -23.43 6.31 -5.82
C LYS A 68 -24.60 5.43 -5.43
N HIS A 69 -24.77 4.30 -6.11
CA HIS A 69 -26.01 3.53 -6.05
C HIS A 69 -26.12 2.64 -4.79
N VAL A 70 -25.00 2.23 -4.22
CA VAL A 70 -24.97 1.39 -3.01
C VAL A 70 -24.55 2.18 -1.78
N MET A 71 -23.51 3.01 -1.91
CA MET A 71 -22.90 3.69 -0.76
C MET A 71 -23.37 5.15 -0.59
N GLY A 72 -24.05 5.73 -1.59
CA GLY A 72 -24.58 7.10 -1.55
C GLY A 72 -23.50 8.19 -1.45
N LYS A 73 -22.29 7.93 -1.95
CA LYS A 73 -21.15 8.86 -1.92
C LYS A 73 -21.39 10.06 -2.83
N LYS A 74 -20.89 11.23 -2.41
CA LYS A 74 -21.12 12.50 -3.08
C LYS A 74 -19.86 13.25 -3.46
N LYS A 75 -18.74 12.99 -2.77
CA LYS A 75 -17.48 13.72 -2.93
C LYS A 75 -16.30 12.76 -2.96
N ALA A 76 -15.65 12.64 -4.10
CA ALA A 76 -14.48 11.78 -4.28
C ALA A 76 -13.18 12.60 -4.32
N PHE A 77 -12.17 12.18 -3.58
CA PHE A 77 -10.82 12.73 -3.63
C PHE A 77 -9.89 11.72 -4.28
N ILE A 78 -9.32 12.08 -5.43
CA ILE A 78 -8.44 11.19 -6.20
C ILE A 78 -6.99 11.50 -5.81
N VAL A 79 -6.22 10.47 -5.48
CA VAL A 79 -4.77 10.56 -5.21
C VAL A 79 -4.02 9.79 -6.28
N THR A 80 -3.08 10.44 -6.94
CA THR A 80 -2.29 9.83 -8.01
C THR A 80 -0.94 10.54 -8.17
N ASP A 81 -0.10 10.09 -9.08
CA ASP A 81 1.12 10.76 -9.48
C ASP A 81 0.91 11.64 -10.73
N SER A 82 1.88 12.52 -10.97
CA SER A 82 1.84 13.46 -12.10
C SER A 82 1.89 12.76 -13.46
N PHE A 83 2.54 11.61 -13.56
CA PHE A 83 2.60 10.86 -14.83
C PHE A 83 1.22 10.33 -15.20
N LEU A 84 0.54 9.66 -14.31
CA LEU A 84 -0.79 9.11 -14.56
C LEU A 84 -1.81 10.22 -14.81
N TYR A 85 -1.72 11.33 -14.08
CA TYR A 85 -2.59 12.49 -14.27
C TYR A 85 -2.41 13.12 -15.65
N ASN A 86 -1.17 13.47 -16.01
CA ASN A 86 -0.87 14.16 -17.27
C ASN A 86 -1.12 13.29 -18.51
N ASN A 87 -1.03 11.97 -18.38
CA ASN A 87 -1.32 11.03 -19.46
C ASN A 87 -2.80 10.59 -19.51
N GLY A 88 -3.66 11.19 -18.69
CA GLY A 88 -5.11 10.97 -18.76
C GLY A 88 -5.62 9.65 -18.19
N TYR A 89 -4.79 8.94 -17.37
CA TYR A 89 -5.23 7.69 -16.73
C TYR A 89 -6.32 7.92 -15.67
N THR A 90 -6.45 9.12 -15.16
CA THR A 90 -7.55 9.50 -14.26
C THR A 90 -8.87 9.72 -14.98
N LYS A 91 -8.84 9.97 -16.30
CA LYS A 91 -10.02 10.35 -17.06
C LYS A 91 -11.17 9.34 -16.99
N PRO A 92 -10.95 8.02 -17.10
CA PRO A 92 -12.04 7.05 -16.94
C PRO A 92 -12.74 7.12 -15.57
N ILE A 93 -12.02 7.55 -14.53
CA ILE A 93 -12.57 7.71 -13.19
C ILE A 93 -13.36 9.02 -13.12
N THR A 94 -12.77 10.14 -13.56
CA THR A 94 -13.40 11.46 -13.48
C THR A 94 -14.66 11.53 -14.36
N ASP A 95 -14.60 11.01 -15.61
CA ASP A 95 -15.76 10.98 -16.49
C ASP A 95 -16.92 10.18 -15.86
N LYS A 96 -16.61 9.06 -15.20
CA LYS A 96 -17.62 8.25 -14.51
C LYS A 96 -18.19 8.94 -13.27
N LEU A 97 -17.36 9.65 -12.50
CA LEU A 97 -17.81 10.44 -11.36
C LEU A 97 -18.71 11.60 -11.80
N ASP A 98 -18.37 12.26 -12.92
CA ASP A 98 -19.17 13.32 -13.52
C ASP A 98 -20.53 12.79 -14.01
N GLU A 99 -20.55 11.66 -14.71
CA GLU A 99 -21.78 10.97 -15.12
C GLU A 99 -22.71 10.71 -13.92
N MET A 100 -22.13 10.33 -12.80
CA MET A 100 -22.86 10.06 -11.57
C MET A 100 -23.21 11.32 -10.77
N GLY A 101 -22.71 12.49 -11.15
CA GLY A 101 -22.87 13.75 -10.39
C GLY A 101 -22.16 13.73 -9.03
N ILE A 102 -21.07 12.99 -8.92
CA ILE A 102 -20.19 12.98 -7.74
C ILE A 102 -19.14 14.07 -7.91
N GLN A 103 -19.11 15.03 -7.00
CA GLN A 103 -18.08 16.07 -6.99
C GLN A 103 -16.72 15.43 -6.77
N HIS A 104 -15.71 15.86 -7.52
CA HIS A 104 -14.37 15.29 -7.33
C HIS A 104 -13.28 16.36 -7.41
N THR A 105 -12.13 16.04 -6.84
CA THR A 105 -10.87 16.76 -6.99
C THR A 105 -9.71 15.78 -7.01
N THR A 106 -8.59 16.19 -7.60
CA THR A 106 -7.43 15.30 -7.78
C THR A 106 -6.18 15.93 -7.17
N PHE A 107 -5.52 15.19 -6.31
CA PHE A 107 -4.15 15.45 -5.85
C PHE A 107 -3.21 14.56 -6.67
N PHE A 108 -2.34 15.18 -7.47
CA PHE A 108 -1.47 14.46 -8.43
C PHE A 108 0.03 14.67 -8.19
N ASP A 109 0.40 15.31 -7.07
CA ASP A 109 1.80 15.61 -6.74
C ASP A 109 2.47 14.50 -5.90
N VAL A 110 2.02 13.25 -6.05
CA VAL A 110 2.68 12.14 -5.36
C VAL A 110 3.97 11.77 -6.11
N ALA A 111 5.10 12.03 -5.47
CA ALA A 111 6.40 11.59 -5.97
C ALA A 111 6.65 10.09 -5.66
N PRO A 112 7.56 9.43 -6.39
CA PRO A 112 8.13 8.16 -5.93
C PRO A 112 8.69 8.32 -4.51
N ASP A 113 8.44 7.34 -3.63
CA ASP A 113 8.80 7.42 -2.20
C ASP A 113 8.23 8.68 -1.52
N PRO A 114 6.90 8.75 -1.33
CA PRO A 114 6.24 9.96 -0.90
C PRO A 114 6.71 10.42 0.48
N THR A 115 7.00 11.71 0.59
CA THR A 115 7.44 12.33 1.85
C THR A 115 6.25 12.63 2.76
N LEU A 116 6.53 12.78 4.06
CA LEU A 116 5.54 13.24 5.03
C LEU A 116 4.97 14.63 4.68
N ALA A 117 5.78 15.50 4.06
CA ALA A 117 5.32 16.81 3.58
C ALA A 117 4.26 16.67 2.48
N CYS A 118 4.45 15.75 1.52
CA CYS A 118 3.47 15.43 0.49
C CYS A 118 2.15 14.93 1.12
N ALA A 119 2.25 14.00 2.07
CA ALA A 119 1.07 13.47 2.76
C ALA A 119 0.31 14.56 3.53
N LYS A 120 1.00 15.45 4.22
CA LYS A 120 0.40 16.60 4.93
C LYS A 120 -0.30 17.56 3.96
N ALA A 121 0.31 17.86 2.80
CA ALA A 121 -0.29 18.71 1.79
C ALA A 121 -1.59 18.11 1.24
N GLY A 122 -1.59 16.83 0.90
CA GLY A 122 -2.79 16.12 0.45
C GLY A 122 -3.88 16.04 1.53
N ALA A 123 -3.51 15.75 2.77
CA ALA A 123 -4.45 15.74 3.90
C ALA A 123 -5.09 17.12 4.15
N ALA A 124 -4.34 18.21 4.00
CA ALA A 124 -4.87 19.56 4.09
C ALA A 124 -5.91 19.87 2.99
N GLN A 125 -5.64 19.42 1.76
CA GLN A 125 -6.61 19.53 0.67
C GLN A 125 -7.85 18.65 0.92
N MET A 126 -7.69 17.45 1.46
CA MET A 126 -8.83 16.61 1.87
C MET A 126 -9.67 17.30 2.95
N ALA A 127 -9.03 17.91 3.96
CA ALA A 127 -9.73 18.62 5.02
C ALA A 127 -10.55 19.80 4.49
N ALA A 128 -10.05 20.53 3.48
CA ALA A 128 -10.76 21.63 2.82
C ALA A 128 -11.91 21.10 1.95
N PHE A 129 -11.70 20.05 1.17
CA PHE A 129 -12.69 19.50 0.25
C PHE A 129 -13.76 18.64 0.95
N LYS A 130 -13.41 17.99 2.07
CA LYS A 130 -14.27 17.10 2.88
C LYS A 130 -14.85 15.95 2.04
N PRO A 131 -14.01 15.07 1.49
CA PRO A 131 -14.49 13.93 0.72
C PRO A 131 -15.17 12.89 1.63
N ASP A 132 -16.11 12.16 1.05
CA ASP A 132 -16.68 10.93 1.64
C ASP A 132 -16.21 9.64 0.96
N CYS A 133 -15.35 9.81 -0.08
CA CYS A 133 -14.66 8.72 -0.76
C CYS A 133 -13.25 9.19 -1.17
N ILE A 134 -12.27 8.31 -1.05
CA ILE A 134 -10.88 8.53 -1.49
C ILE A 134 -10.54 7.42 -2.49
N ILE A 135 -10.03 7.80 -3.65
CA ILE A 135 -9.62 6.88 -4.73
C ILE A 135 -8.13 7.05 -4.98
N ALA A 136 -7.33 6.07 -4.59
CA ALA A 136 -5.90 6.06 -4.85
C ALA A 136 -5.61 5.26 -6.13
N LEU A 137 -5.17 5.95 -7.18
CA LEU A 137 -4.80 5.37 -8.47
C LEU A 137 -3.29 5.41 -8.66
N GLY A 138 -2.64 4.27 -8.79
CA GLY A 138 -1.21 4.24 -9.08
C GLY A 138 -0.49 3.00 -8.58
N GLY A 139 0.82 3.09 -8.48
CA GLY A 139 1.67 2.10 -7.84
C GLY A 139 1.62 2.21 -6.32
N GLY A 140 2.54 1.50 -5.63
CA GLY A 140 2.63 1.53 -4.16
C GLY A 140 2.67 2.94 -3.59
N SER A 141 3.49 3.83 -4.17
CA SER A 141 3.65 5.21 -3.68
C SER A 141 2.33 5.99 -3.62
N ALA A 142 1.51 5.92 -4.67
CA ALA A 142 0.23 6.64 -4.70
C ALA A 142 -0.77 6.06 -3.70
N MET A 143 -0.82 4.73 -3.57
CA MET A 143 -1.72 4.06 -2.63
C MET A 143 -1.29 4.29 -1.18
N ASP A 144 0.01 4.20 -0.88
CA ASP A 144 0.55 4.44 0.46
C ASP A 144 0.38 5.90 0.88
N ALA A 145 0.68 6.86 -0.01
CA ALA A 145 0.40 8.28 0.24
C ALA A 145 -1.09 8.52 0.51
N GLY A 146 -1.96 7.93 -0.31
CA GLY A 146 -3.41 8.03 -0.13
C GLY A 146 -3.89 7.50 1.21
N LYS A 147 -3.35 6.38 1.68
CA LYS A 147 -3.66 5.80 3.00
C LYS A 147 -3.19 6.71 4.15
N ILE A 148 -1.97 7.25 4.04
CA ILE A 148 -1.44 8.17 5.06
C ILE A 148 -2.29 9.45 5.11
N MET A 149 -2.62 10.03 3.94
CA MET A 149 -3.51 11.19 3.85
C MET A 149 -4.88 10.89 4.45
N TRP A 150 -5.42 9.69 4.20
CA TRP A 150 -6.69 9.25 4.76
C TRP A 150 -6.66 9.17 6.28
N VAL A 151 -5.60 8.59 6.87
CA VAL A 151 -5.43 8.57 8.33
C VAL A 151 -5.38 9.99 8.89
N MET A 152 -4.58 10.88 8.31
CA MET A 152 -4.46 12.26 8.76
C MET A 152 -5.78 13.05 8.61
N TYR A 153 -6.58 12.73 7.62
CA TYR A 153 -7.88 13.35 7.39
C TYR A 153 -8.93 12.89 8.41
N GLU A 154 -9.00 11.57 8.67
CA GLU A 154 -9.96 11.03 9.63
C GLU A 154 -9.55 11.27 11.07
N HIS A 155 -8.26 11.17 11.36
CA HIS A 155 -7.67 11.21 12.69
C HIS A 155 -6.50 12.21 12.76
N PRO A 156 -6.78 13.52 12.70
CA PRO A 156 -5.74 14.55 12.75
C PRO A 156 -5.00 14.59 14.09
N GLU A 157 -5.54 13.95 15.13
CA GLU A 157 -4.92 13.81 16.46
C GLU A 157 -3.81 12.75 16.50
N VAL A 158 -3.71 11.90 15.50
CA VAL A 158 -2.72 10.80 15.49
C VAL A 158 -1.36 11.31 15.03
N ASP A 159 -0.33 11.06 15.85
CA ASP A 159 1.05 11.34 15.46
C ASP A 159 1.56 10.27 14.48
N PHE A 160 1.92 10.72 13.28
CA PHE A 160 2.48 9.84 12.24
C PHE A 160 3.76 9.14 12.70
N MET A 161 4.64 9.85 13.44
CA MET A 161 5.90 9.27 13.91
C MET A 161 5.66 8.14 14.91
N ASP A 162 4.63 8.27 15.76
CA ASP A 162 4.23 7.20 16.68
C ASP A 162 3.77 5.94 15.93
N MET A 163 3.00 6.10 14.86
CA MET A 163 2.60 4.99 13.99
C MET A 163 3.80 4.35 13.29
N ALA A 164 4.68 5.15 12.71
CA ALA A 164 5.85 4.69 11.96
C ALA A 164 6.87 3.98 12.87
N MET A 165 7.17 4.54 14.02
CA MET A 165 8.11 3.95 15.00
C MET A 165 7.62 2.59 15.51
N ARG A 166 6.32 2.44 15.72
CA ARG A 166 5.75 1.18 16.20
C ARG A 166 5.68 0.10 15.14
N PHE A 167 5.55 0.49 13.89
CA PHE A 167 5.65 -0.43 12.76
C PHE A 167 7.07 -0.97 12.56
N MET A 168 8.08 -0.15 12.83
CA MET A 168 9.50 -0.53 12.71
C MET A 168 10.00 -1.39 13.86
N ASP A 169 9.38 -1.34 15.05
CA ASP A 169 9.74 -2.18 16.18
C ASP A 169 8.81 -3.39 16.31
N ILE A 170 9.22 -4.47 15.67
CA ILE A 170 8.52 -5.77 15.68
C ILE A 170 8.20 -6.28 17.11
N ARG A 171 8.93 -5.84 18.12
CA ARG A 171 8.77 -6.26 19.51
C ARG A 171 7.68 -5.49 20.26
N LYS A 172 7.28 -4.33 19.74
CA LYS A 172 6.28 -3.44 20.37
C LYS A 172 4.95 -3.42 19.60
N ARG A 173 4.46 -4.58 19.20
CA ARG A 173 3.18 -4.73 18.45
C ARG A 173 1.93 -4.34 19.26
N VAL A 174 1.98 -3.34 20.09
CA VAL A 174 0.84 -2.90 20.92
C VAL A 174 0.28 -1.55 20.45
N TYR A 175 0.40 -1.23 19.15
CA TYR A 175 -0.27 -0.05 18.64
C TYR A 175 -1.69 -0.43 18.18
N THR A 176 -2.67 0.22 18.77
CA THR A 176 -4.05 0.14 18.29
C THR A 176 -4.24 1.20 17.24
N PHE A 177 -4.35 0.78 15.98
CA PHE A 177 -4.70 1.69 14.91
C PHE A 177 -6.10 2.26 15.12
N PRO A 178 -6.33 3.53 14.80
CA PRO A 178 -7.64 4.13 14.89
C PRO A 178 -8.61 3.41 13.93
N LYS A 179 -9.90 3.47 14.25
CA LYS A 179 -10.93 2.91 13.36
C LYS A 179 -11.07 3.81 12.14
N MET A 180 -10.79 3.25 10.98
CA MET A 180 -10.85 3.96 9.70
C MET A 180 -12.19 3.75 8.99
N GLY A 181 -12.52 4.67 8.07
CA GLY A 181 -13.70 4.55 7.20
C GLY A 181 -14.96 5.21 7.75
N GLU A 182 -14.87 6.03 8.78
CA GLU A 182 -16.01 6.75 9.34
C GLU A 182 -16.34 8.02 8.55
N LYS A 183 -15.31 8.77 8.10
CA LYS A 183 -15.50 9.98 7.27
C LYS A 183 -15.49 9.66 5.79
N ALA A 184 -14.56 8.83 5.34
CA ALA A 184 -14.39 8.52 3.94
C ALA A 184 -14.11 7.03 3.67
N TYR A 185 -14.72 6.49 2.62
CA TYR A 185 -14.44 5.15 2.11
C TYR A 185 -13.19 5.18 1.22
N PHE A 186 -12.30 4.22 1.37
CA PHE A 186 -11.05 4.15 0.61
C PHE A 186 -11.10 3.08 -0.48
N ILE A 187 -10.68 3.46 -1.69
CA ILE A 187 -10.54 2.57 -2.85
C ILE A 187 -9.12 2.63 -3.36
N ALA A 188 -8.49 1.47 -3.51
CA ALA A 188 -7.19 1.34 -4.17
C ALA A 188 -7.36 0.81 -5.59
N ILE A 189 -6.75 1.47 -6.56
CA ILE A 189 -6.71 1.07 -7.97
C ILE A 189 -5.25 0.90 -8.37
N PRO A 190 -4.67 -0.30 -8.21
CA PRO A 190 -3.27 -0.54 -8.50
C PRO A 190 -2.98 -0.52 -10.00
N THR A 191 -1.88 0.14 -10.39
CA THR A 191 -1.31 0.09 -11.73
C THR A 191 -0.07 -0.80 -11.80
N SER A 192 0.45 -1.26 -10.66
CA SER A 192 1.60 -2.15 -10.53
C SER A 192 1.21 -3.36 -9.70
N ALA A 193 1.52 -4.55 -10.20
CA ALA A 193 1.24 -5.79 -9.48
C ALA A 193 2.29 -6.07 -8.40
N GLY A 194 1.86 -6.68 -7.29
CA GLY A 194 2.74 -7.22 -6.26
C GLY A 194 3.26 -6.20 -5.24
N THR A 195 2.70 -4.99 -5.18
CA THR A 195 3.11 -3.99 -4.18
C THR A 195 2.60 -4.31 -2.79
N GLY A 196 1.43 -4.94 -2.68
CA GLY A 196 0.74 -5.17 -1.41
C GLY A 196 0.09 -3.92 -0.82
N SER A 197 0.27 -2.75 -1.43
CA SER A 197 -0.32 -1.49 -0.95
C SER A 197 -1.82 -1.40 -1.19
N GLU A 198 -2.38 -2.28 -1.99
CA GLU A 198 -3.82 -2.39 -2.24
C GLU A 198 -4.60 -3.08 -1.11
N VAL A 199 -3.90 -3.71 -0.16
CA VAL A 199 -4.49 -4.51 0.95
C VAL A 199 -4.65 -3.70 2.22
#